data_1fda90becd762882f16d6ecde82b31ea
#
_entry.id   1fda90becd762882f16d6ecde82b31ea
#
_cell.length_a   1.000
_cell.length_b   1.000
_cell.length_c   1.000
_cell.angle_alpha   90.00
_cell.angle_beta   90.00
_cell.angle_gamma   90.00
#
_symmetry.space_group_name_H-M   'P 1'
#
loop_
_entity.id
_entity.type
_entity.pdbx_description
1 polymer ?
#
loop_
_entity_poly.entity_id
_entity_poly.type
_entity_poly.pdbx_seq_one_letter_code
_entity_poly.pdbx_strand_id
1 'polypeptide(L)'
;MKKKIVAVLTAGCMALSLAACGSGETSQGENEKEKITFVLDWTPNTNHTGLYVAQEKGYFEDEGLEVEIVQPPEDGADALVASGKAQFGISFQDTMAPGVVGEDALPTTAVAAVVQHNTSGIISRKGEGMDTPKGLEGKKYATWDAPIEKAMMENVVEADGGDFSKVELIPSTVTDEVSALESKSVDAIWIFYAWAGVATEVAGLETDYFAFKDINPAFDYYTPVIIGNNAFLEKEPETAKKFLSAVKKGYKDAIEDPDGAAEILCEAAPELDQELVKASQEYLKDQYIADADRWGYIDPDRWNLFYNWLNENGLTENEIPENTGFSNEYLPE
;
A
#
# COMPACT_ATOMS: atom_id res chain seq x y z
N MET A 1 34.28 -55.60 29.84
CA MET A 1 34.30 -56.92 29.21
C MET A 1 33.78 -56.73 27.77
N LYS A 2 34.68 -56.72 26.78
CA LYS A 2 35.00 -57.83 25.83
C LYS A 2 33.68 -58.26 25.14
N LYS A 3 33.48 -58.24 23.83
CA LYS A 3 34.20 -58.55 22.58
C LYS A 3 33.12 -58.41 21.46
N LYS A 4 33.21 -58.34 20.20
CA LYS A 4 34.25 -58.40 19.14
C LYS A 4 33.54 -58.15 17.79
N ILE A 5 34.20 -57.45 16.98
CA ILE A 5 34.25 -57.40 15.50
C ILE A 5 33.84 -58.68 14.77
N VAL A 6 33.07 -58.60 13.69
CA VAL A 6 33.27 -59.40 12.47
C VAL A 6 32.90 -58.54 11.22
N ALA A 7 33.91 -58.34 10.39
CA ALA A 7 33.79 -57.86 8.99
C ALA A 7 33.67 -59.08 8.09
N VAL A 8 32.81 -59.00 7.06
CA VAL A 8 32.89 -59.85 5.88
C VAL A 8 32.82 -59.03 4.61
N LEU A 9 33.94 -58.97 3.92
CA LEU A 9 34.03 -58.57 2.52
C LEU A 9 33.51 -59.73 1.65
N THR A 10 32.73 -59.39 0.58
CA THR A 10 32.76 -60.19 -0.66
C THR A 10 32.60 -59.26 -1.84
N ALA A 11 33.58 -59.40 -2.73
CA ALA A 11 33.76 -58.70 -3.99
C ALA A 11 33.05 -59.42 -5.15
N GLY A 12 32.68 -58.63 -6.18
CA GLY A 12 32.74 -59.08 -7.55
C GLY A 12 31.41 -59.40 -8.23
N CYS A 13 31.02 -58.58 -9.19
CA CYS A 13 31.02 -58.94 -10.61
C CYS A 13 30.51 -57.76 -11.44
N MET A 14 31.38 -57.29 -12.34
CA MET A 14 31.02 -56.46 -13.51
C MET A 14 30.19 -57.29 -14.49
N ALA A 15 29.11 -56.66 -14.99
CA ALA A 15 28.56 -57.02 -16.31
C ALA A 15 28.12 -55.72 -17.00
N LEU A 16 28.85 -55.35 -18.03
CA LEU A 16 28.45 -54.39 -19.07
C LEU A 16 27.26 -54.99 -19.85
N SER A 17 26.25 -54.17 -20.06
CA SER A 17 25.32 -54.32 -21.18
C SER A 17 25.03 -52.94 -21.77
N LEU A 18 25.51 -52.75 -22.99
CA LEU A 18 25.26 -51.60 -23.87
C LEU A 18 23.88 -51.72 -24.52
N ALA A 19 23.32 -50.55 -24.76
CA ALA A 19 22.41 -50.14 -25.83
C ALA A 19 20.94 -50.54 -25.75
N ALA A 20 20.12 -49.56 -25.45
CA ALA A 20 18.86 -49.33 -26.18
C ALA A 20 18.64 -47.82 -26.25
N CYS A 21 18.72 -47.24 -27.44
CA CYS A 21 18.16 -45.95 -27.77
C CYS A 21 16.64 -46.04 -27.58
N GLY A 22 16.12 -45.37 -26.57
CA GLY A 22 14.72 -45.10 -26.42
C GLY A 22 14.59 -43.60 -26.34
N SER A 23 13.83 -43.02 -27.25
CA SER A 23 13.38 -41.63 -27.24
C SER A 23 12.82 -41.27 -25.86
N GLY A 24 13.64 -40.57 -25.07
CA GLY A 24 13.19 -39.97 -23.84
C GLY A 24 12.30 -38.80 -24.20
N GLU A 25 11.03 -38.92 -23.86
CA GLU A 25 10.20 -37.78 -23.61
C GLU A 25 10.95 -36.93 -22.59
N THR A 26 11.37 -35.74 -23.00
CA THR A 26 11.75 -34.68 -22.10
C THR A 26 10.50 -34.40 -21.27
N SER A 27 10.50 -34.89 -20.03
CA SER A 27 9.66 -34.32 -18.99
C SER A 27 9.95 -32.82 -19.03
N GLN A 28 8.98 -32.03 -19.49
CA GLN A 28 8.95 -30.60 -19.20
C GLN A 28 9.08 -30.51 -17.68
N GLY A 29 10.24 -30.06 -17.19
CA GLY A 29 10.36 -29.64 -15.82
C GLY A 29 9.26 -28.62 -15.59
N GLU A 30 8.43 -28.83 -14.61
CA GLU A 30 7.57 -27.78 -14.06
C GLU A 30 8.53 -26.61 -13.84
N ASN A 31 8.35 -25.52 -14.56
CA ASN A 31 9.09 -24.29 -14.31
C ASN A 31 8.74 -23.91 -12.87
N GLU A 32 9.73 -23.99 -11.98
CA GLU A 32 9.58 -23.58 -10.58
C GLU A 32 9.11 -22.12 -10.60
N LYS A 33 7.93 -21.86 -10.02
CA LYS A 33 7.36 -20.51 -9.98
C LYS A 33 8.28 -19.60 -9.18
N GLU A 34 8.42 -18.37 -9.63
CA GLU A 34 9.22 -17.37 -8.94
C GLU A 34 8.45 -16.86 -7.72
N LYS A 35 9.09 -16.91 -6.54
CA LYS A 35 8.45 -16.56 -5.28
C LYS A 35 8.55 -15.07 -5.01
N ILE A 36 7.43 -14.44 -4.74
CA ILE A 36 7.29 -13.02 -4.37
C ILE A 36 6.57 -12.93 -3.04
N THR A 37 7.16 -12.24 -2.09
CA THR A 37 6.47 -11.80 -0.86
C THR A 37 6.04 -10.36 -1.04
N PHE A 38 4.74 -10.11 -0.85
CA PHE A 38 4.14 -8.79 -0.84
C PHE A 38 3.63 -8.47 0.57
N VAL A 39 4.08 -7.35 1.14
CA VAL A 39 3.66 -6.93 2.49
C VAL A 39 2.64 -5.79 2.42
N LEU A 40 1.52 -5.96 3.10
CA LEU A 40 0.50 -4.92 3.26
C LEU A 40 0.98 -3.82 4.24
N ASP A 41 0.33 -2.66 4.20
CA ASP A 41 0.55 -1.56 5.16
C ASP A 41 -0.22 -1.76 6.48
N TRP A 42 -1.36 -2.46 6.41
CA TRP A 42 -2.28 -2.68 7.52
C TRP A 42 -3.06 -3.97 7.33
N THR A 43 -4.13 -4.16 8.11
CA THR A 43 -5.08 -5.26 7.87
C THR A 43 -5.68 -5.15 6.45
N PRO A 44 -6.08 -6.27 5.82
CA PRO A 44 -6.71 -6.24 4.51
C PRO A 44 -7.84 -5.21 4.45
N ASN A 45 -7.88 -4.44 3.37
CA ASN A 45 -8.92 -3.46 3.08
C ASN A 45 -9.01 -3.25 1.56
N THR A 46 -9.90 -2.38 1.12
CA THR A 46 -10.19 -2.20 -0.31
C THR A 46 -9.04 -1.58 -1.12
N ASN A 47 -8.06 -0.94 -0.49
CA ASN A 47 -6.82 -0.57 -1.21
C ASN A 47 -6.07 -1.80 -1.73
N HIS A 48 -6.28 -2.98 -1.15
CA HIS A 48 -5.60 -4.22 -1.51
C HIS A 48 -6.41 -5.12 -2.45
N THR A 49 -7.64 -4.74 -2.81
CA THR A 49 -8.56 -5.60 -3.57
C THR A 49 -7.94 -6.15 -4.84
N GLY A 50 -7.23 -5.31 -5.62
CA GLY A 50 -6.61 -5.76 -6.87
C GLY A 50 -5.56 -6.86 -6.69
N LEU A 51 -4.87 -6.91 -5.55
CA LEU A 51 -3.92 -7.99 -5.22
C LEU A 51 -4.64 -9.31 -4.99
N TYR A 52 -5.72 -9.29 -4.19
CA TYR A 52 -6.52 -10.49 -3.90
C TYR A 52 -7.26 -10.99 -5.13
N VAL A 53 -7.76 -10.09 -5.97
CA VAL A 53 -8.37 -10.44 -7.27
C VAL A 53 -7.33 -11.09 -8.19
N ALA A 54 -6.11 -10.53 -8.25
CA ALA A 54 -5.04 -11.11 -9.06
C ALA A 54 -4.64 -12.51 -8.56
N GLN A 55 -4.65 -12.74 -7.25
CA GLN A 55 -4.37 -14.04 -6.64
C GLN A 55 -5.48 -15.04 -6.94
N GLU A 56 -6.75 -14.70 -6.65
CA GLU A 56 -7.89 -15.60 -6.81
C GLU A 56 -8.13 -15.99 -8.28
N LYS A 57 -7.94 -15.03 -9.21
CA LYS A 57 -8.10 -15.27 -10.65
C LYS A 57 -6.88 -15.91 -11.31
N GLY A 58 -5.83 -16.21 -10.55
CA GLY A 58 -4.63 -16.90 -11.05
C GLY A 58 -3.71 -16.03 -11.92
N TYR A 59 -3.85 -14.69 -11.91
CA TYR A 59 -3.03 -13.81 -12.76
C TYR A 59 -1.55 -13.84 -12.40
N PHE A 60 -1.19 -14.07 -11.15
CA PHE A 60 0.19 -14.31 -10.74
C PHE A 60 0.71 -15.63 -11.30
N GLU A 61 -0.09 -16.69 -11.26
CA GLU A 61 0.26 -18.00 -11.80
C GLU A 61 0.48 -17.98 -13.31
N ASP A 62 -0.37 -17.24 -14.04
CA ASP A 62 -0.25 -17.03 -15.48
C ASP A 62 1.07 -16.37 -15.86
N GLU A 63 1.63 -15.53 -15.00
CA GLU A 63 2.94 -14.88 -15.17
C GLU A 63 4.10 -15.75 -14.60
N GLY A 64 3.81 -16.94 -14.09
CA GLY A 64 4.80 -17.86 -13.51
C GLY A 64 5.27 -17.48 -12.11
N LEU A 65 4.44 -16.74 -11.36
CA LEU A 65 4.73 -16.26 -10.02
C LEU A 65 3.95 -17.05 -8.96
N GLU A 66 4.57 -17.22 -7.80
CA GLU A 66 3.93 -17.65 -6.54
C GLU A 66 3.99 -16.48 -5.57
N VAL A 67 2.86 -15.80 -5.35
CA VAL A 67 2.81 -14.58 -4.53
C VAL A 67 2.23 -14.90 -3.16
N GLU A 68 2.98 -14.56 -2.12
CA GLU A 68 2.53 -14.60 -0.72
C GLU A 68 2.21 -13.18 -0.26
N ILE A 69 0.96 -12.91 0.10
CA ILE A 69 0.50 -11.64 0.67
C ILE A 69 0.53 -11.76 2.18
N VAL A 70 1.32 -10.90 2.85
CA VAL A 70 1.51 -10.93 4.30
C VAL A 70 1.11 -9.61 4.94
N GLN A 71 0.64 -9.66 6.19
CA GLN A 71 0.40 -8.45 6.97
C GLN A 71 1.72 -7.84 7.47
N PRO A 72 1.75 -6.52 7.74
CA PRO A 72 2.96 -5.84 8.15
C PRO A 72 3.43 -6.33 9.53
N PRO A 73 4.74 -6.45 9.74
CA PRO A 73 5.30 -6.62 11.07
C PRO A 73 5.21 -5.31 11.88
N GLU A 74 5.58 -5.37 13.15
CA GLU A 74 5.59 -4.19 14.04
C GLU A 74 6.46 -3.04 13.50
N ASP A 75 7.55 -3.36 12.79
CA ASP A 75 8.46 -2.37 12.18
C ASP A 75 7.92 -1.78 10.84
N GLY A 76 6.75 -2.22 10.39
CA GLY A 76 6.10 -1.72 9.18
C GLY A 76 6.56 -2.38 7.88
N ALA A 77 5.84 -2.05 6.80
CA ALA A 77 6.08 -2.61 5.46
C ALA A 77 7.40 -2.12 4.85
N ASP A 78 7.69 -0.82 4.97
CA ASP A 78 8.90 -0.21 4.39
C ASP A 78 10.18 -0.89 4.86
N ALA A 79 10.30 -1.18 6.16
CA ALA A 79 11.45 -1.87 6.72
C ALA A 79 11.58 -3.31 6.18
N LEU A 80 10.47 -4.02 5.99
CA LEU A 80 10.48 -5.37 5.46
C LEU A 80 10.94 -5.40 4.00
N VAL A 81 10.42 -4.47 3.17
CA VAL A 81 10.82 -4.31 1.77
C VAL A 81 12.28 -3.84 1.68
N ALA A 82 12.68 -2.83 2.45
CA ALA A 82 14.05 -2.31 2.45
C ALA A 82 15.08 -3.40 2.80
N SER A 83 14.74 -4.30 3.72
CA SER A 83 15.61 -5.43 4.10
C SER A 83 15.70 -6.55 3.05
N GLY A 84 14.89 -6.51 1.98
CA GLY A 84 14.80 -7.55 0.95
C GLY A 84 14.07 -8.82 1.38
N LYS A 85 13.42 -8.83 2.55
CA LYS A 85 12.60 -9.95 3.02
C LYS A 85 11.25 -10.00 2.30
N ALA A 86 10.74 -8.86 1.84
CA ALA A 86 9.67 -8.76 0.89
C ALA A 86 10.19 -8.08 -0.39
N GLN A 87 9.70 -8.50 -1.55
CA GLN A 87 10.06 -7.92 -2.84
C GLN A 87 9.28 -6.65 -3.08
N PHE A 88 8.02 -6.63 -2.65
CA PHE A 88 7.12 -5.49 -2.76
C PHE A 88 6.33 -5.28 -1.47
N GLY A 89 5.76 -4.10 -1.33
CA GLY A 89 4.84 -3.78 -0.25
C GLY A 89 4.05 -2.51 -0.53
N ILE A 90 3.13 -2.19 0.38
CA ILE A 90 2.40 -0.93 0.37
C ILE A 90 3.14 0.09 1.25
N SER A 91 3.24 1.32 0.75
CA SER A 91 3.71 2.48 1.50
C SER A 91 2.93 3.74 1.08
N PHE A 92 3.33 4.88 1.60
CA PHE A 92 2.73 6.18 1.34
C PHE A 92 3.83 7.18 1.03
N GLN A 93 3.59 8.12 0.11
CA GLN A 93 4.63 9.06 -0.33
C GLN A 93 5.17 9.92 0.85
N ASP A 94 4.32 10.29 1.80
CA ASP A 94 4.70 11.03 3.01
C ASP A 94 5.53 10.17 3.99
N THR A 95 5.17 8.89 4.15
CA THR A 95 5.92 7.92 4.96
C THR A 95 7.29 7.63 4.37
N MET A 96 7.40 7.59 3.04
CA MET A 96 8.68 7.41 2.34
C MET A 96 9.62 8.61 2.53
N ALA A 97 9.09 9.83 2.66
CA ALA A 97 9.87 11.07 2.60
C ALA A 97 11.14 11.10 3.48
N PRO A 98 11.12 10.68 4.77
CA PRO A 98 12.32 10.65 5.60
C PRO A 98 13.42 9.69 5.13
N GLY A 99 13.03 8.64 4.37
CA GLY A 99 13.92 7.58 3.91
C GLY A 99 14.26 7.63 2.41
N VAL A 100 13.87 8.68 1.69
CA VAL A 100 14.11 8.76 0.23
C VAL A 100 15.56 9.14 -0.10
N VAL A 101 16.18 10.00 0.71
CA VAL A 101 17.54 10.53 0.52
C VAL A 101 18.31 10.55 1.84
N GLY A 102 19.64 10.66 1.75
CA GLY A 102 20.51 10.75 2.93
C GLY A 102 21.30 9.47 3.18
N GLU A 103 22.05 9.45 4.31
CA GLU A 103 22.91 8.30 4.66
C GLU A 103 22.07 7.08 5.08
N ASP A 104 20.88 7.31 5.64
CA ASP A 104 19.95 6.28 6.11
C ASP A 104 18.81 6.03 5.10
N ALA A 105 19.00 6.40 3.82
CA ALA A 105 18.00 6.18 2.79
C ALA A 105 17.63 4.69 2.66
N LEU A 106 16.33 4.43 2.65
CA LEU A 106 15.81 3.07 2.47
C LEU A 106 15.94 2.66 1.00
N PRO A 107 16.44 1.44 0.71
CA PRO A 107 16.60 0.95 -0.66
C PRO A 107 15.26 0.48 -1.25
N THR A 108 14.30 1.40 -1.33
CA THR A 108 12.97 1.18 -1.87
C THR A 108 12.62 2.24 -2.91
N THR A 109 11.79 1.87 -3.88
CA THR A 109 11.28 2.75 -4.94
C THR A 109 9.80 2.51 -5.13
N ALA A 110 8.99 3.57 -5.17
CA ALA A 110 7.58 3.49 -5.54
C ALA A 110 7.46 3.12 -7.03
N VAL A 111 6.73 2.05 -7.33
CA VAL A 111 6.63 1.48 -8.68
C VAL A 111 5.21 1.49 -9.25
N ALA A 112 4.21 1.78 -8.42
CA ALA A 112 2.83 2.01 -8.85
C ALA A 112 2.04 2.81 -7.83
N ALA A 113 1.15 3.70 -8.28
CA ALA A 113 0.12 4.31 -7.47
C ALA A 113 -1.09 3.37 -7.37
N VAL A 114 -1.57 3.08 -6.17
CA VAL A 114 -2.76 2.24 -5.98
C VAL A 114 -4.01 3.01 -6.36
N VAL A 115 -4.14 4.24 -5.86
CA VAL A 115 -5.18 5.21 -6.24
C VAL A 115 -4.51 6.47 -6.78
N GLN A 116 -5.21 7.18 -7.67
CA GLN A 116 -4.59 8.31 -8.34
C GLN A 116 -4.62 9.60 -7.53
N HIS A 117 -5.68 9.85 -6.75
CA HIS A 117 -5.79 11.04 -5.94
C HIS A 117 -5.83 10.74 -4.45
N ASN A 118 -5.24 11.61 -3.66
CA ASN A 118 -5.30 11.51 -2.21
C ASN A 118 -6.74 11.65 -1.73
N THR A 119 -7.23 10.62 -1.04
CA THR A 119 -8.56 10.62 -0.43
C THR A 119 -8.53 11.03 1.05
N SER A 120 -7.38 11.52 1.55
CA SER A 120 -7.28 11.93 2.94
C SER A 120 -7.83 13.34 3.19
N GLY A 121 -8.32 13.52 4.39
CA GLY A 121 -8.88 14.76 4.85
C GLY A 121 -9.35 14.64 6.29
N ILE A 122 -10.06 15.64 6.76
CA ILE A 122 -10.61 15.69 8.13
C ILE A 122 -12.10 15.38 8.09
N ILE A 123 -12.49 14.41 8.92
CA ILE A 123 -13.89 14.10 9.19
C ILE A 123 -14.28 14.56 10.58
N SER A 124 -15.50 15.03 10.70
CA SER A 124 -16.09 15.50 11.97
C SER A 124 -17.59 15.24 12.00
N ARG A 125 -18.23 15.40 13.17
CA ARG A 125 -19.69 15.31 13.27
C ARG A 125 -20.35 16.48 12.54
N LYS A 126 -21.39 16.18 11.77
CA LYS A 126 -22.11 17.17 10.97
C LYS A 126 -22.72 18.28 11.81
N GLY A 127 -22.60 19.50 11.27
CA GLY A 127 -23.24 20.67 11.84
C GLY A 127 -22.62 21.21 13.14
N GLU A 128 -21.43 20.70 13.53
CA GLU A 128 -20.70 21.23 14.68
C GLU A 128 -19.68 22.35 14.30
N GLY A 129 -19.75 22.82 13.03
CA GLY A 129 -19.00 23.97 12.53
C GLY A 129 -17.58 23.64 12.11
N MET A 130 -17.30 22.38 11.77
CA MET A 130 -16.01 21.87 11.29
C MET A 130 -16.07 21.44 9.82
N ASP A 131 -16.94 22.07 9.04
CA ASP A 131 -17.09 21.88 7.59
C ASP A 131 -15.96 22.53 6.78
N THR A 132 -15.14 23.37 7.43
CA THR A 132 -13.92 23.94 6.89
C THR A 132 -12.77 23.87 7.92
N PRO A 133 -11.49 23.96 7.48
CA PRO A 133 -10.35 23.86 8.40
C PRO A 133 -10.35 24.84 9.57
N LYS A 134 -10.77 26.07 9.33
CA LYS A 134 -10.91 27.09 10.39
C LYS A 134 -11.85 26.66 11.52
N GLY A 135 -12.85 25.86 11.22
CA GLY A 135 -13.78 25.33 12.20
C GLY A 135 -13.15 24.43 13.26
N LEU A 136 -11.89 24.02 13.09
CA LEU A 136 -11.13 23.23 14.06
C LEU A 136 -10.61 24.07 15.26
N GLU A 137 -10.66 25.42 15.22
CA GLU A 137 -10.28 26.26 16.35
C GLU A 137 -11.09 25.89 17.61
N GLY A 138 -10.41 25.54 18.70
CA GLY A 138 -11.01 25.14 19.98
C GLY A 138 -11.64 23.74 19.97
N LYS A 139 -11.36 22.93 18.94
CA LYS A 139 -11.84 21.55 18.80
C LYS A 139 -10.73 20.54 19.08
N LYS A 140 -11.12 19.35 19.51
CA LYS A 140 -10.24 18.23 19.78
C LYS A 140 -9.95 17.47 18.49
N TYR A 141 -8.74 17.60 18.00
CA TYR A 141 -8.24 16.86 16.86
C TYR A 141 -7.39 15.68 17.32
N ALA A 142 -7.73 14.45 16.88
CA ALA A 142 -6.91 13.26 17.09
C ALA A 142 -5.64 13.33 16.23
N THR A 143 -4.48 13.47 16.85
CA THR A 143 -3.18 13.62 16.17
C THR A 143 -2.28 12.40 16.42
N TRP A 144 -1.52 12.00 15.39
CA TRP A 144 -0.40 11.06 15.53
C TRP A 144 0.87 11.73 16.06
N ASP A 145 0.83 13.05 16.22
CA ASP A 145 1.97 13.89 16.65
C ASP A 145 3.16 13.88 15.69
N ALA A 146 2.92 13.50 14.40
CA ALA A 146 3.93 13.47 13.36
C ALA A 146 4.22 14.90 12.82
N PRO A 147 5.50 15.25 12.51
CA PRO A 147 5.85 16.59 12.02
C PRO A 147 5.14 16.96 10.71
N ILE A 148 5.08 16.05 9.73
CA ILE A 148 4.43 16.30 8.43
C ILE A 148 2.93 16.49 8.62
N GLU A 149 2.26 15.64 9.42
CA GLU A 149 0.85 15.78 9.76
C GLU A 149 0.53 17.16 10.33
N LYS A 150 1.27 17.59 11.35
CA LYS A 150 1.05 18.88 11.99
C LYS A 150 1.28 20.06 11.04
N ALA A 151 2.31 20.00 10.21
CA ALA A 151 2.58 21.02 9.22
C ALA A 151 1.48 21.10 8.14
N MET A 152 0.94 19.98 7.70
CA MET A 152 -0.19 19.96 6.79
C MET A 152 -1.44 20.53 7.44
N MET A 153 -1.73 20.17 8.70
CA MET A 153 -2.87 20.71 9.46
C MET A 153 -2.74 22.21 9.68
N GLU A 154 -1.57 22.69 10.04
CA GLU A 154 -1.29 24.12 10.16
C GLU A 154 -1.53 24.85 8.83
N ASN A 155 -1.00 24.31 7.74
CA ASN A 155 -1.15 24.89 6.41
C ASN A 155 -2.63 25.03 6.01
N VAL A 156 -3.45 23.98 6.18
CA VAL A 156 -4.86 24.02 5.75
C VAL A 156 -5.71 24.94 6.66
N VAL A 157 -5.43 24.97 7.97
CA VAL A 157 -6.14 25.85 8.92
C VAL A 157 -5.82 27.32 8.64
N GLU A 158 -4.54 27.65 8.41
CA GLU A 158 -4.11 29.01 8.09
C GLU A 158 -4.58 29.48 6.71
N ALA A 159 -4.61 28.58 5.71
CA ALA A 159 -5.14 28.85 4.38
C ALA A 159 -6.62 29.29 4.42
N ASP A 160 -7.40 28.74 5.36
CA ASP A 160 -8.81 29.13 5.61
C ASP A 160 -8.94 30.33 6.57
N GLY A 161 -7.81 30.97 6.94
CA GLY A 161 -7.78 32.12 7.83
C GLY A 161 -8.05 31.79 9.31
N GLY A 162 -7.78 30.54 9.72
CA GLY A 162 -7.77 30.07 11.09
C GLY A 162 -6.40 30.23 11.77
N ASP A 163 -6.32 29.79 13.00
CA ASP A 163 -5.13 29.80 13.86
C ASP A 163 -4.95 28.38 14.44
N PHE A 164 -3.99 27.62 13.88
CA PHE A 164 -3.75 26.25 14.27
C PHE A 164 -3.35 26.11 15.75
N SER A 165 -2.73 27.12 16.35
CA SER A 165 -2.38 27.11 17.78
C SER A 165 -3.58 27.00 18.71
N LYS A 166 -4.80 27.21 18.21
CA LYS A 166 -6.05 27.07 18.96
C LYS A 166 -6.67 25.69 18.84
N VAL A 167 -6.17 24.82 17.97
CA VAL A 167 -6.64 23.43 17.83
C VAL A 167 -6.14 22.63 19.03
N GLU A 168 -7.04 21.90 19.69
CA GLU A 168 -6.67 21.04 20.81
C GLU A 168 -6.17 19.71 20.28
N LEU A 169 -4.84 19.51 20.27
CA LEU A 169 -4.22 18.27 19.80
C LEU A 169 -4.35 17.16 20.85
N ILE A 170 -5.03 16.09 20.52
CA ILE A 170 -5.20 14.91 21.36
C ILE A 170 -4.38 13.77 20.78
N PRO A 171 -3.20 13.43 21.36
CA PRO A 171 -2.40 12.29 20.90
C PRO A 171 -3.20 11.00 21.00
N SER A 172 -3.56 10.42 19.86
CA SER A 172 -4.41 9.24 19.79
C SER A 172 -4.28 8.57 18.43
N THR A 173 -4.14 7.23 18.43
CA THR A 173 -4.37 6.43 17.24
C THR A 173 -5.83 5.96 17.29
N VAL A 174 -6.68 6.57 16.48
CA VAL A 174 -8.06 6.15 16.32
C VAL A 174 -8.09 4.97 15.35
N THR A 175 -8.73 3.87 15.75
CA THR A 175 -8.92 2.66 14.94
C THR A 175 -10.39 2.35 14.67
N ASP A 176 -11.29 3.12 15.28
CA ASP A 176 -12.75 3.09 15.10
C ASP A 176 -13.24 4.53 15.15
N GLU A 177 -13.30 5.14 13.97
CA GLU A 177 -13.65 6.55 13.79
C GLU A 177 -15.12 6.81 14.15
N VAL A 178 -16.00 5.84 13.84
CA VAL A 178 -17.43 5.94 14.18
C VAL A 178 -17.60 6.05 15.69
N SER A 179 -17.06 5.10 16.45
CA SER A 179 -17.13 5.11 17.92
C SER A 179 -16.46 6.34 18.54
N ALA A 180 -15.33 6.79 17.98
CA ALA A 180 -14.61 7.97 18.48
C ALA A 180 -15.43 9.25 18.31
N LEU A 181 -16.08 9.44 17.15
CA LEU A 181 -16.95 10.57 16.87
C LEU A 181 -18.25 10.51 17.68
N GLU A 182 -18.93 9.36 17.77
CA GLU A 182 -20.17 9.20 18.54
C GLU A 182 -19.96 9.42 20.04
N SER A 183 -18.87 8.88 20.59
CA SER A 183 -18.54 9.07 22.01
C SER A 183 -18.04 10.47 22.36
N LYS A 184 -17.75 11.30 21.35
CA LYS A 184 -17.17 12.64 21.50
C LYS A 184 -15.81 12.64 22.24
N SER A 185 -15.06 11.55 22.13
CA SER A 185 -13.71 11.48 22.68
C SER A 185 -12.79 12.47 21.94
N VAL A 186 -13.03 12.64 20.65
CA VAL A 186 -12.47 13.68 19.78
C VAL A 186 -13.56 14.34 18.94
N ASP A 187 -13.26 15.49 18.35
CA ASP A 187 -14.20 16.23 17.50
C ASP A 187 -13.91 16.04 16.03
N ALA A 188 -12.63 15.87 15.67
CA ALA A 188 -12.15 15.73 14.32
C ALA A 188 -11.02 14.69 14.23
N ILE A 189 -10.97 13.97 13.10
CA ILE A 189 -10.02 12.88 12.83
C ILE A 189 -9.53 13.01 11.41
N TRP A 190 -8.21 12.81 11.18
CA TRP A 190 -7.65 12.58 9.85
C TRP A 190 -8.02 11.18 9.40
N ILE A 191 -8.62 11.07 8.24
CA ILE A 191 -9.03 9.80 7.63
C ILE A 191 -8.63 9.72 6.17
N PHE A 192 -8.69 8.49 5.64
CA PHE A 192 -8.81 8.24 4.21
C PHE A 192 -10.29 7.92 3.92
N TYR A 193 -10.94 8.78 3.12
CA TYR A 193 -12.39 8.70 2.90
C TYR A 193 -12.82 7.35 2.33
N ALA A 194 -11.99 6.77 1.47
CA ALA A 194 -12.25 5.48 0.85
C ALA A 194 -12.57 4.34 1.83
N TRP A 195 -12.11 4.43 3.09
CA TRP A 195 -12.39 3.44 4.12
C TRP A 195 -13.16 4.04 5.29
N ALA A 196 -12.53 4.92 6.05
CA ALA A 196 -13.13 5.46 7.28
C ALA A 196 -14.31 6.42 7.01
N GLY A 197 -14.25 7.22 5.92
CA GLY A 197 -15.39 8.05 5.51
C GLY A 197 -16.59 7.19 5.13
N VAL A 198 -16.37 6.17 4.29
CA VAL A 198 -17.42 5.22 3.92
C VAL A 198 -17.96 4.45 5.14
N ALA A 199 -17.10 4.10 6.11
CA ALA A 199 -17.53 3.44 7.33
C ALA A 199 -18.54 4.32 8.13
N THR A 200 -18.34 5.63 8.17
CA THR A 200 -19.32 6.53 8.81
C THR A 200 -20.65 6.59 8.07
N GLU A 201 -20.62 6.52 6.71
CA GLU A 201 -21.85 6.46 5.90
C GLU A 201 -22.61 5.14 6.15
N VAL A 202 -21.92 4.00 6.14
CA VAL A 202 -22.49 2.67 6.40
C VAL A 202 -23.11 2.61 7.81
N ALA A 203 -22.45 3.22 8.79
CA ALA A 203 -22.96 3.33 10.16
C ALA A 203 -24.14 4.31 10.29
N GLY A 204 -24.46 5.11 9.25
CA GLY A 204 -25.50 6.11 9.29
C GLY A 204 -25.15 7.35 10.14
N LEU A 205 -23.85 7.57 10.40
CA LEU A 205 -23.37 8.76 11.11
C LEU A 205 -23.27 9.93 10.12
N GLU A 206 -24.01 10.99 10.35
CA GLU A 206 -23.89 12.21 9.56
C GLU A 206 -22.61 12.96 9.93
N THR A 207 -21.76 13.21 8.91
CA THR A 207 -20.45 13.84 9.06
C THR A 207 -20.27 15.03 8.12
N ASP A 208 -19.38 15.94 8.49
CA ASP A 208 -18.75 16.92 7.60
C ASP A 208 -17.35 16.43 7.27
N TYR A 209 -16.92 16.59 6.03
CA TYR A 209 -15.61 16.19 5.56
C TYR A 209 -15.05 17.24 4.61
N PHE A 210 -13.74 17.52 4.73
CA PHE A 210 -12.99 18.28 3.74
C PHE A 210 -11.71 17.57 3.36
N ALA A 211 -11.42 17.47 2.05
CA ALA A 211 -10.22 16.84 1.53
C ALA A 211 -9.05 17.82 1.52
N PHE A 212 -7.87 17.37 1.86
CA PHE A 212 -6.66 18.21 1.85
C PHE A 212 -6.30 18.69 0.45
N LYS A 213 -6.44 17.84 -0.56
CA LYS A 213 -6.15 18.16 -1.97
C LYS A 213 -6.99 19.31 -2.52
N ASP A 214 -8.18 19.53 -1.98
CA ASP A 214 -9.08 20.60 -2.44
C ASP A 214 -8.65 21.97 -1.87
N ILE A 215 -7.80 21.98 -0.84
CA ILE A 215 -7.29 23.18 -0.18
C ILE A 215 -5.91 23.54 -0.70
N ASN A 216 -5.00 22.55 -0.76
CA ASN A 216 -3.65 22.74 -1.26
C ASN A 216 -3.30 21.62 -2.26
N PRO A 217 -3.05 21.96 -3.55
CA PRO A 217 -2.70 20.95 -4.56
C PRO A 217 -1.48 20.09 -4.21
N ALA A 218 -0.53 20.59 -3.39
CA ALA A 218 0.59 19.80 -2.93
C ALA A 218 0.15 18.58 -2.08
N PHE A 219 -1.04 18.63 -1.53
CA PHE A 219 -1.59 17.55 -0.70
C PHE A 219 -2.36 16.50 -1.50
N ASP A 220 -2.36 16.59 -2.84
CA ASP A 220 -2.80 15.51 -3.72
C ASP A 220 -1.64 14.53 -4.02
N TYR A 221 -0.86 14.21 -3.00
CA TYR A 221 0.25 13.27 -3.09
C TYR A 221 -0.24 11.80 -3.13
N TYR A 222 0.64 10.90 -3.59
CA TYR A 222 0.26 9.49 -3.77
C TYR A 222 0.22 8.72 -2.46
N THR A 223 -0.95 8.21 -2.13
CA THR A 223 -1.21 7.43 -0.92
C THR A 223 -2.46 6.56 -1.11
N PRO A 224 -2.33 5.18 -1.16
CA PRO A 224 -1.09 4.41 -1.06
C PRO A 224 -0.35 4.21 -2.40
N VAL A 225 0.91 3.76 -2.28
CA VAL A 225 1.74 3.33 -3.41
C VAL A 225 2.27 1.90 -3.19
N ILE A 226 2.57 1.20 -4.28
CA ILE A 226 3.36 -0.04 -4.22
C ILE A 226 4.83 0.34 -4.28
N ILE A 227 5.62 -0.10 -3.30
CA ILE A 227 7.07 0.01 -3.29
C ILE A 227 7.73 -1.32 -3.63
N GLY A 228 8.90 -1.27 -4.27
CA GLY A 228 9.74 -2.43 -4.54
C GLY A 228 11.12 -2.28 -3.93
N ASN A 229 11.74 -3.40 -3.54
CA ASN A 229 13.13 -3.45 -3.08
C ASN A 229 14.08 -3.13 -4.23
N ASN A 230 14.98 -2.15 -4.11
CA ASN A 230 15.85 -1.68 -5.19
C ASN A 230 16.75 -2.80 -5.74
N ALA A 231 17.35 -3.62 -4.88
CA ALA A 231 18.21 -4.70 -5.33
C ALA A 231 17.44 -5.78 -6.10
N PHE A 232 16.18 -6.04 -5.73
CA PHE A 232 15.30 -6.93 -6.47
C PHE A 232 14.91 -6.32 -7.83
N LEU A 233 14.50 -5.06 -7.85
CA LEU A 233 14.11 -4.36 -9.07
C LEU A 233 15.24 -4.31 -10.10
N GLU A 234 16.47 -4.07 -9.66
CA GLU A 234 17.68 -4.06 -10.53
C GLU A 234 18.03 -5.45 -11.06
N LYS A 235 17.91 -6.48 -10.22
CA LYS A 235 18.32 -7.84 -10.56
C LYS A 235 17.27 -8.58 -11.38
N GLU A 236 15.99 -8.39 -11.08
CA GLU A 236 14.86 -9.14 -11.65
C GLU A 236 13.79 -8.18 -12.26
N PRO A 237 14.18 -7.24 -13.16
CA PRO A 237 13.25 -6.24 -13.69
C PRO A 237 12.06 -6.84 -14.46
N GLU A 238 12.28 -7.96 -15.15
CA GLU A 238 11.22 -8.63 -15.90
C GLU A 238 10.21 -9.31 -14.96
N THR A 239 10.67 -9.83 -13.83
CA THR A 239 9.80 -10.39 -12.79
C THR A 239 8.97 -9.27 -12.13
N ALA A 240 9.56 -8.11 -11.88
CA ALA A 240 8.85 -6.94 -11.38
C ALA A 240 7.74 -6.50 -12.36
N LYS A 241 8.00 -6.47 -13.67
CA LYS A 241 7.00 -6.15 -14.69
C LYS A 241 5.87 -7.18 -14.75
N LYS A 242 6.19 -8.47 -14.66
CA LYS A 242 5.20 -9.55 -14.61
C LYS A 242 4.29 -9.41 -13.39
N PHE A 243 4.88 -9.15 -12.21
CA PHE A 243 4.14 -8.91 -10.99
C PHE A 243 3.16 -7.74 -11.16
N LEU A 244 3.64 -6.57 -11.59
CA LEU A 244 2.79 -5.39 -11.80
C LEU A 244 1.77 -5.59 -12.92
N SER A 245 2.05 -6.43 -13.93
CA SER A 245 1.09 -6.82 -14.97
C SER A 245 -0.10 -7.60 -14.37
N ALA A 246 0.18 -8.56 -13.51
CA ALA A 246 -0.85 -9.33 -12.82
C ALA A 246 -1.69 -8.44 -11.88
N VAL A 247 -1.02 -7.58 -11.10
CA VAL A 247 -1.68 -6.63 -10.18
C VAL A 247 -2.58 -5.66 -10.95
N LYS A 248 -2.10 -5.10 -12.08
CA LYS A 248 -2.90 -4.22 -12.95
C LYS A 248 -4.17 -4.90 -13.45
N LYS A 249 -4.10 -6.19 -13.85
CA LYS A 249 -5.29 -6.96 -14.24
C LYS A 249 -6.28 -7.07 -13.08
N GLY A 250 -5.79 -7.32 -11.87
CA GLY A 250 -6.63 -7.41 -10.67
C GLY A 250 -7.36 -6.10 -10.35
N TYR A 251 -6.68 -4.94 -10.43
CA TYR A 251 -7.35 -3.64 -10.24
C TYR A 251 -8.31 -3.29 -11.38
N LYS A 252 -7.99 -3.68 -12.62
CA LYS A 252 -8.94 -3.52 -13.73
C LYS A 252 -10.22 -4.30 -13.48
N ASP A 253 -10.12 -5.55 -13.05
CA ASP A 253 -11.29 -6.36 -12.72
C ASP A 253 -12.07 -5.77 -11.54
N ALA A 254 -11.37 -5.22 -10.53
CA ALA A 254 -12.01 -4.55 -9.40
C ALA A 254 -12.76 -3.25 -9.80
N ILE A 255 -12.35 -2.61 -10.89
CA ILE A 255 -13.06 -1.48 -11.49
C ILE A 255 -14.29 -1.96 -12.28
N GLU A 256 -14.13 -3.02 -13.09
CA GLU A 256 -15.17 -3.51 -13.99
C GLU A 256 -16.29 -4.26 -13.24
N ASP A 257 -15.94 -4.98 -12.16
CA ASP A 257 -16.85 -5.74 -11.31
C ASP A 257 -16.54 -5.49 -9.82
N PRO A 258 -16.93 -4.32 -9.29
CA PRO A 258 -16.64 -3.96 -7.90
C PRO A 258 -17.32 -4.89 -6.88
N ASP A 259 -18.51 -5.40 -7.17
CA ASP A 259 -19.21 -6.34 -6.28
C ASP A 259 -18.48 -7.69 -6.20
N GLY A 260 -18.11 -8.28 -7.34
CA GLY A 260 -17.34 -9.52 -7.38
C GLY A 260 -15.95 -9.39 -6.76
N ALA A 261 -15.30 -8.24 -6.95
CA ALA A 261 -14.01 -7.94 -6.32
C ALA A 261 -14.12 -7.80 -4.79
N ALA A 262 -15.21 -7.17 -4.30
CA ALA A 262 -15.51 -7.09 -2.88
C ALA A 262 -15.75 -8.48 -2.26
N GLU A 263 -16.46 -9.37 -2.97
CA GLU A 263 -16.68 -10.75 -2.52
C GLU A 263 -15.35 -11.51 -2.39
N ILE A 264 -14.44 -11.39 -3.37
CA ILE A 264 -13.10 -12.00 -3.33
C ILE A 264 -12.31 -11.49 -2.10
N LEU A 265 -12.32 -10.19 -1.84
CA LEU A 265 -11.64 -9.63 -0.67
C LEU A 265 -12.24 -10.17 0.64
N CYS A 266 -13.56 -10.25 0.76
CA CYS A 266 -14.22 -10.80 1.94
C CYS A 266 -13.97 -12.30 2.14
N GLU A 267 -13.80 -13.07 1.05
CA GLU A 267 -13.41 -14.48 1.14
C GLU A 267 -11.97 -14.65 1.64
N ALA A 268 -11.07 -13.77 1.19
CA ALA A 268 -9.68 -13.77 1.62
C ALA A 268 -9.49 -13.24 3.07
N ALA A 269 -10.36 -12.33 3.52
CA ALA A 269 -10.33 -11.70 4.84
C ALA A 269 -11.74 -11.71 5.48
N PRO A 270 -12.19 -12.87 6.00
CA PRO A 270 -13.56 -13.05 6.47
C PRO A 270 -13.92 -12.29 7.75
N GLU A 271 -12.95 -11.65 8.39
CA GLU A 271 -13.16 -10.72 9.51
C GLU A 271 -13.69 -9.35 9.10
N LEU A 272 -13.64 -9.00 7.82
CA LEU A 272 -14.09 -7.71 7.31
C LEU A 272 -15.62 -7.60 7.28
N ASP A 273 -16.11 -6.40 7.55
CA ASP A 273 -17.53 -6.07 7.36
C ASP A 273 -17.86 -5.99 5.87
N GLN A 274 -18.72 -6.89 5.40
CA GLN A 274 -19.05 -7.01 3.98
C GLN A 274 -19.79 -5.79 3.42
N GLU A 275 -20.60 -5.11 4.23
CA GLU A 275 -21.32 -3.91 3.81
C GLU A 275 -20.33 -2.75 3.59
N LEU A 276 -19.39 -2.60 4.51
CA LEU A 276 -18.31 -1.63 4.38
C LEU A 276 -17.43 -1.94 3.16
N VAL A 277 -17.00 -3.20 2.97
CA VAL A 277 -16.15 -3.58 1.84
C VAL A 277 -16.83 -3.28 0.51
N LYS A 278 -18.12 -3.62 0.35
CA LYS A 278 -18.88 -3.33 -0.88
C LYS A 278 -19.01 -1.84 -1.14
N ALA A 279 -19.37 -1.06 -0.12
CA ALA A 279 -19.51 0.39 -0.25
C ALA A 279 -18.18 1.06 -0.57
N SER A 280 -17.10 0.66 0.10
CA SER A 280 -15.76 1.17 -0.14
C SER A 280 -15.22 0.79 -1.52
N GLN A 281 -15.46 -0.45 -1.98
CA GLN A 281 -15.06 -0.90 -3.31
C GLN A 281 -15.80 -0.13 -4.41
N GLU A 282 -17.10 0.14 -4.23
CA GLU A 282 -17.89 0.96 -5.14
C GLU A 282 -17.35 2.40 -5.23
N TYR A 283 -16.90 2.98 -4.10
CA TYR A 283 -16.23 4.29 -4.09
C TYR A 283 -14.87 4.23 -4.81
N LEU A 284 -14.06 3.21 -4.54
CA LEU A 284 -12.68 3.12 -5.03
C LEU A 284 -12.57 2.78 -6.51
N LYS A 285 -13.56 2.14 -7.13
CA LYS A 285 -13.52 1.84 -8.57
C LYS A 285 -13.23 3.07 -9.43
N ASP A 286 -13.73 4.24 -9.01
CA ASP A 286 -13.53 5.51 -9.71
C ASP A 286 -12.21 6.21 -9.31
N GLN A 287 -11.52 5.74 -8.24
CA GLN A 287 -10.29 6.35 -7.72
C GLN A 287 -9.02 5.63 -8.20
N TYR A 288 -9.09 4.34 -8.55
CA TYR A 288 -7.90 3.56 -8.92
C TYR A 288 -7.19 4.08 -10.16
N ILE A 289 -7.92 4.55 -11.16
CA ILE A 289 -7.36 5.12 -12.40
C ILE A 289 -7.68 6.62 -12.47
N ALA A 290 -8.89 7.03 -12.05
CA ALA A 290 -9.40 8.39 -12.10
C ALA A 290 -9.14 9.07 -13.48
N ASP A 291 -8.32 10.11 -13.52
CA ASP A 291 -7.95 10.87 -14.71
C ASP A 291 -6.64 10.41 -15.37
N ALA A 292 -5.95 9.39 -14.82
CA ALA A 292 -4.73 8.86 -15.40
C ALA A 292 -5.00 7.98 -16.63
N ASP A 293 -4.04 7.92 -17.55
CA ASP A 293 -4.13 7.09 -18.75
C ASP A 293 -4.17 5.58 -18.46
N ARG A 294 -3.61 5.17 -17.30
CA ARG A 294 -3.52 3.77 -16.87
C ARG A 294 -3.37 3.65 -15.36
N TRP A 295 -3.83 2.51 -14.83
CA TRP A 295 -3.59 2.17 -13.43
C TRP A 295 -2.10 2.15 -13.10
N GLY A 296 -1.77 2.64 -11.94
CA GLY A 296 -0.43 2.58 -11.35
C GLY A 296 0.49 3.72 -11.77
N TYR A 297 0.12 4.53 -12.76
CA TYR A 297 0.99 5.61 -13.24
C TYR A 297 1.21 6.66 -12.15
N ILE A 298 2.47 7.02 -11.94
CA ILE A 298 2.89 8.09 -11.04
C ILE A 298 3.26 9.29 -11.90
N ASP A 299 2.47 10.37 -11.80
CA ASP A 299 2.75 11.63 -12.49
C ASP A 299 3.93 12.34 -11.80
N PRO A 300 5.03 12.64 -12.53
CA PRO A 300 6.20 13.26 -11.95
C PRO A 300 5.94 14.65 -11.36
N ASP A 301 5.08 15.45 -11.97
CA ASP A 301 4.81 16.81 -11.51
C ASP A 301 4.05 16.77 -10.18
N ARG A 302 3.06 15.88 -10.04
CA ARG A 302 2.34 15.68 -8.78
C ARG A 302 3.24 15.11 -7.68
N TRP A 303 4.07 14.10 -8.03
CA TRP A 303 5.04 13.54 -7.09
C TRP A 303 5.99 14.59 -6.55
N ASN A 304 6.59 15.38 -7.45
CA ASN A 304 7.54 16.43 -7.09
C ASN A 304 6.88 17.55 -6.27
N LEU A 305 5.62 17.90 -6.56
CA LEU A 305 4.92 19.00 -5.90
C LEU A 305 4.87 18.81 -4.38
N PHE A 306 4.60 17.58 -3.92
CA PHE A 306 4.57 17.27 -2.49
C PHE A 306 5.98 17.34 -1.85
N TYR A 307 6.97 16.76 -2.47
CA TYR A 307 8.34 16.79 -1.94
C TYR A 307 8.94 18.17 -1.96
N ASN A 308 8.65 18.99 -2.98
CA ASN A 308 9.02 20.39 -3.00
C ASN A 308 8.38 21.15 -1.83
N TRP A 309 7.10 20.89 -1.55
CA TRP A 309 6.43 21.48 -0.39
C TRP A 309 7.11 21.07 0.93
N LEU A 310 7.49 19.80 1.10
CA LEU A 310 8.23 19.35 2.29
C LEU A 310 9.59 20.06 2.42
N ASN A 311 10.35 20.18 1.32
CA ASN A 311 11.63 20.86 1.29
C ASN A 311 11.50 22.35 1.68
N GLU A 312 10.53 23.05 1.09
CA GLU A 312 10.27 24.48 1.34
C GLU A 312 9.87 24.76 2.79
N ASN A 313 9.22 23.79 3.46
CA ASN A 313 8.81 23.93 4.85
C ASN A 313 9.80 23.31 5.85
N GLY A 314 10.97 22.83 5.39
CA GLY A 314 12.01 22.27 6.26
C GLY A 314 11.58 21.00 7.00
N LEU A 315 10.72 20.19 6.37
CA LEU A 315 10.17 18.96 6.94
C LEU A 315 11.01 17.71 6.60
N THR A 316 12.08 17.89 5.87
CA THR A 316 13.05 16.85 5.50
C THR A 316 14.45 17.24 6.01
N GLU A 317 15.23 16.27 6.49
CA GLU A 317 16.62 16.51 6.91
C GLU A 317 17.54 16.85 5.74
N ASN A 318 17.28 16.21 4.59
CA ASN A 318 17.99 16.44 3.33
C ASN A 318 16.97 16.86 2.28
N GLU A 319 17.35 17.82 1.43
CA GLU A 319 16.52 18.20 0.28
C GLU A 319 16.29 16.99 -0.63
N ILE A 320 15.01 16.69 -0.92
CA ILE A 320 14.64 15.62 -1.85
C ILE A 320 14.65 16.19 -3.26
N PRO A 321 15.55 15.72 -4.15
CA PRO A 321 15.60 16.19 -5.53
C PRO A 321 14.34 15.76 -6.31
N GLU A 322 14.02 16.52 -7.37
CA GLU A 322 12.94 16.11 -8.30
C GLU A 322 13.16 14.71 -8.87
N ASN A 323 12.08 14.02 -9.13
CA ASN A 323 12.04 12.67 -9.70
C ASN A 323 12.77 11.61 -8.86
N THR A 324 12.84 11.81 -7.55
CA THR A 324 13.46 10.86 -6.61
C THR A 324 12.39 10.02 -5.90
N GLY A 325 12.67 8.74 -5.70
CA GLY A 325 11.85 7.80 -4.90
C GLY A 325 10.75 7.07 -5.68
N PHE A 326 10.60 7.29 -7.00
CA PHE A 326 9.66 6.54 -7.82
C PHE A 326 10.22 6.15 -9.19
N SER A 327 9.58 5.17 -9.85
CA SER A 327 9.86 4.77 -11.24
C SER A 327 8.62 4.18 -11.89
N ASN A 328 8.32 4.63 -13.12
CA ASN A 328 7.28 4.03 -13.98
C ASN A 328 7.83 2.95 -14.93
N GLU A 329 9.12 2.62 -14.88
CA GLU A 329 9.78 1.69 -15.83
C GLU A 329 9.29 0.24 -15.73
N TYR A 330 8.75 -0.12 -14.56
CA TYR A 330 8.23 -1.46 -14.29
C TYR A 330 6.75 -1.62 -14.60
N LEU A 331 6.03 -0.51 -14.83
CA LEU A 331 4.61 -0.55 -15.17
C LEU A 331 4.41 -1.08 -16.58
N PRO A 332 3.47 -2.03 -16.77
CA PRO A 332 3.08 -2.48 -18.09
C PRO A 332 2.36 -1.36 -18.86
N GLU A 333 2.54 -1.36 -20.21
CA GLU A 333 1.86 -0.43 -21.11
C GLU A 333 0.34 -0.57 -21.08
#